data_f1bb83a023d629fee6756624103be4b5
#
_entry.id   f1bb83a023d629fee6756624103be4b5
#
_cell.length_a   1.000
_cell.length_b   1.000
_cell.length_c   1.000
_cell.angle_alpha   90.00
_cell.angle_beta   90.00
_cell.angle_gamma   90.00
#
_symmetry.space_group_name_H-M   'P 1'
#
loop_
_entity.id
_entity.type
_entity.pdbx_description
1 polymer ?
#
loop_
_entity_poly.entity_id
_entity_poly.type
_entity_poly.pdbx_seq_one_letter_code
_entity_poly.pdbx_strand_id
1 'polypeptide(L)'
;MNRPARLAAAALAFVLAAGVRLAGQSYRSFSEEFESIQKRSRLRIGRVRIVPVLRLFDVGYDSNVYLTEEGGEPVGDFTATLSPEIRGYWLATSSLILSGMDNPEFLAYAQEDALRTFSNSFSVGLRWLALRRFSLSGEYHDLSHVRRSLSELDQKIRDTEVGETASLFFETPRGTAIGFVGATNDYRYEDIVSGAPDDLYAQSLDRREDSAALEVYYRVFSRSHFFSTVVWRRYDFAYAESSWRDATSVEVSGGLRFPLVGRARGTVSFGWKSFDPDSPDRTPFAGLIAATDVFFRAGRFAFNLGLHRDNEFSYIETAYYYVDSGGRAALSFYLFGSLRIDLGFDYGRLVYPEPGLYWDDGVPVVVDSREDVQWNVSAGPVVRVSGTIGLGLTYNLYTRTSNAPGYDIRQEFIGAFVTYEF
;
A
#
# COMPACT_ATOMS: atom_id res chain seq x y z
N MET A 1 29.94 -9.58 5.62
CA MET A 1 28.60 -9.85 6.18
C MET A 1 27.56 -9.65 5.10
N ASN A 2 26.82 -10.70 4.82
CA ASN A 2 26.10 -10.98 3.58
C ASN A 2 24.97 -10.00 3.20
N ARG A 3 25.07 -9.49 1.97
CA ARG A 3 24.14 -8.55 1.29
C ARG A 3 22.84 -9.15 0.68
N PRO A 4 22.43 -10.44 0.85
CA PRO A 4 21.32 -11.01 0.09
C PRO A 4 19.91 -10.73 0.60
N ALA A 5 19.74 -10.10 1.78
CA ALA A 5 18.42 -9.94 2.39
C ALA A 5 17.57 -8.76 1.85
N ARG A 6 18.12 -7.94 0.91
CA ARG A 6 17.50 -6.66 0.52
C ARG A 6 16.59 -6.73 -0.71
N LEU A 7 16.78 -7.71 -1.58
CA LEU A 7 15.97 -7.85 -2.81
C LEU A 7 14.60 -8.48 -2.58
N ALA A 8 14.49 -9.39 -1.60
CA ALA A 8 13.21 -10.01 -1.26
C ALA A 8 12.18 -9.02 -0.70
N ALA A 9 12.65 -7.97 -0.03
CA ALA A 9 11.77 -6.94 0.52
C ALA A 9 11.23 -5.97 -0.54
N ALA A 10 11.91 -5.83 -1.68
CA ALA A 10 11.50 -4.88 -2.72
C ALA A 10 10.40 -5.46 -3.62
N ALA A 11 10.46 -6.72 -4.01
CA ALA A 11 9.43 -7.35 -4.84
C ALA A 11 8.11 -7.58 -4.06
N LEU A 12 8.21 -7.86 -2.75
CA LEU A 12 7.04 -8.04 -1.87
C LEU A 12 6.45 -6.71 -1.37
N ALA A 13 7.25 -5.63 -1.33
CA ALA A 13 6.80 -4.31 -0.88
C ALA A 13 5.86 -3.61 -1.90
N PHE A 14 5.83 -4.07 -3.13
CA PHE A 14 5.05 -3.42 -4.18
C PHE A 14 3.54 -3.70 -4.10
N VAL A 15 3.14 -4.84 -3.52
CA VAL A 15 1.72 -5.15 -3.27
C VAL A 15 1.18 -4.46 -1.99
N LEU A 16 2.08 -3.90 -1.17
CA LEU A 16 1.76 -3.25 0.12
C LEU A 16 1.53 -1.73 0.05
N ALA A 17 1.73 -1.11 -1.10
CA ALA A 17 1.64 0.36 -1.20
C ALA A 17 0.20 0.91 -1.19
N ALA A 18 -0.81 0.05 -1.21
CA ALA A 18 -2.21 0.43 -1.14
C ALA A 18 -2.86 0.26 0.25
N GLY A 19 -2.13 -0.31 1.20
CA GLY A 19 -2.63 -0.41 2.58
C GLY A 19 -2.52 0.94 3.28
N VAL A 20 -3.61 1.34 3.90
CA VAL A 20 -3.71 2.47 4.83
C VAL A 20 -2.39 2.66 5.60
N ARG A 21 -1.68 3.75 5.34
CA ARG A 21 -0.55 4.14 6.17
C ARG A 21 -1.12 4.60 7.50
N LEU A 22 -1.22 3.69 8.46
CA LEU A 22 -1.45 4.11 9.83
C LEU A 22 -0.38 5.14 10.18
N ALA A 23 -0.79 6.32 10.61
CA ALA A 23 0.10 7.31 11.18
C ALA A 23 0.96 6.62 12.24
N GLY A 24 2.20 7.00 12.38
CA GLY A 24 3.13 6.35 13.32
C GLY A 24 4.06 5.27 12.72
N GLN A 25 3.82 4.79 11.49
CA GLN A 25 4.73 3.83 10.85
C GLN A 25 5.97 4.48 10.19
N SER A 26 5.95 5.76 9.97
CA SER A 26 6.91 6.44 9.10
C SER A 26 8.09 7.10 9.82
N TYR A 27 7.98 7.42 11.11
CA TYR A 27 9.06 8.14 11.79
C TYR A 27 10.38 7.36 11.82
N ARG A 28 11.44 8.00 11.34
CA ARG A 28 12.83 7.61 11.54
C ARG A 28 13.59 8.82 12.05
N SER A 29 14.55 8.63 12.93
CA SER A 29 15.42 9.74 13.29
C SER A 29 16.19 10.24 12.06
N PHE A 30 16.52 11.53 12.03
CA PHE A 30 17.29 12.11 10.93
C PHE A 30 18.60 11.33 10.69
N SER A 31 19.28 10.97 11.76
CA SER A 31 20.56 10.23 11.67
C SER A 31 20.40 8.83 11.06
N GLU A 32 19.33 8.11 11.42
CA GLU A 32 19.07 6.79 10.85
C GLU A 32 18.78 6.86 9.36
N GLU A 33 18.03 7.87 8.93
CA GLU A 33 17.74 8.08 7.51
C GLU A 33 18.98 8.47 6.72
N PHE A 34 19.74 9.44 7.22
CA PHE A 34 21.00 9.90 6.60
C PHE A 34 21.98 8.73 6.41
N GLU A 35 22.19 7.90 7.45
CA GLU A 35 23.03 6.72 7.35
C GLU A 35 22.44 5.67 6.38
N SER A 36 21.13 5.50 6.35
CA SER A 36 20.45 4.57 5.44
C SER A 36 20.68 4.96 3.98
N ILE A 37 20.55 6.25 3.66
CA ILE A 37 20.82 6.79 2.33
C ILE A 37 22.29 6.54 1.94
N GLN A 38 23.22 6.85 2.83
CA GLN A 38 24.63 6.60 2.56
C GLN A 38 24.97 5.14 2.31
N LYS A 39 24.31 4.21 3.03
CA LYS A 39 24.57 2.78 2.90
C LYS A 39 23.94 2.15 1.66
N ARG A 40 22.74 2.61 1.26
CA ARG A 40 21.98 2.03 0.14
C ARG A 40 22.41 2.52 -1.22
N SER A 41 22.87 3.77 -1.33
CA SER A 41 23.17 4.39 -2.61
C SER A 41 24.45 3.81 -3.21
N ARG A 42 24.34 3.23 -4.39
CA ARG A 42 25.47 2.69 -5.16
C ARG A 42 26.13 3.77 -6.02
N LEU A 43 25.34 4.61 -6.68
CA LEU A 43 25.85 5.73 -7.46
C LEU A 43 26.02 6.95 -6.57
N ARG A 44 27.23 7.54 -6.62
CA ARG A 44 27.63 8.67 -5.77
C ARG A 44 28.36 9.71 -6.59
N ILE A 45 27.77 10.90 -6.71
CA ILE A 45 28.34 12.03 -7.43
C ILE A 45 28.44 13.18 -6.43
N GLY A 46 29.60 13.35 -5.83
CA GLY A 46 29.79 14.32 -4.74
C GLY A 46 28.83 14.05 -3.57
N ARG A 47 27.92 14.98 -3.31
CA ARG A 47 26.88 14.89 -2.27
C ARG A 47 25.58 14.26 -2.76
N VAL A 48 25.47 14.00 -4.05
CA VAL A 48 24.29 13.36 -4.65
C VAL A 48 24.41 11.85 -4.52
N ARG A 49 23.30 11.22 -4.21
CA ARG A 49 23.12 9.76 -4.08
C ARG A 49 21.99 9.34 -4.98
N ILE A 50 22.20 8.35 -5.83
CA ILE A 50 21.20 7.88 -6.79
C ILE A 50 21.05 6.38 -6.61
N VAL A 51 19.81 5.93 -6.67
CA VAL A 51 19.41 4.51 -6.60
C VAL A 51 18.46 4.23 -7.76
N PRO A 52 18.96 3.88 -8.95
CA PRO A 52 18.13 3.48 -10.06
C PRO A 52 17.77 1.99 -9.93
N VAL A 53 16.55 1.64 -10.31
CA VAL A 53 16.03 0.27 -10.38
C VAL A 53 15.22 0.13 -11.66
N LEU A 54 15.40 -0.95 -12.39
CA LEU A 54 14.58 -1.30 -13.54
C LEU A 54 13.87 -2.62 -13.23
N ARG A 55 12.55 -2.63 -13.37
CA ARG A 55 11.73 -3.83 -13.20
C ARG A 55 10.96 -4.11 -14.48
N LEU A 56 10.95 -5.36 -14.88
CA LEU A 56 10.02 -5.91 -15.84
C LEU A 56 9.30 -7.04 -15.12
N PHE A 57 8.00 -6.92 -14.95
CA PHE A 57 7.21 -7.88 -14.17
C PHE A 57 5.84 -8.10 -14.81
N ASP A 58 5.07 -9.04 -14.28
CA ASP A 58 3.80 -9.49 -14.83
C ASP A 58 3.89 -9.86 -16.32
N VAL A 59 5.06 -10.40 -16.74
CA VAL A 59 5.24 -10.90 -18.10
C VAL A 59 4.65 -12.30 -18.16
N GLY A 60 3.38 -12.40 -18.52
CA GLY A 60 2.68 -13.66 -18.44
C GLY A 60 1.25 -13.60 -18.91
N TYR A 61 0.51 -14.66 -18.60
CA TYR A 61 -0.90 -14.81 -18.94
C TYR A 61 -1.78 -14.61 -17.72
N ASP A 62 -2.76 -13.72 -17.84
CA ASP A 62 -3.83 -13.46 -16.89
C ASP A 62 -5.12 -14.05 -17.44
N SER A 63 -5.77 -14.93 -16.70
CA SER A 63 -6.98 -15.65 -17.14
C SER A 63 -8.24 -14.79 -17.10
N ASN A 64 -8.22 -13.66 -16.39
CA ASN A 64 -9.41 -12.81 -16.20
C ASN A 64 -9.02 -11.34 -16.01
N VAL A 65 -8.64 -10.68 -17.11
CA VAL A 65 -8.11 -9.30 -17.08
C VAL A 65 -9.14 -8.25 -16.68
N TYR A 66 -10.43 -8.54 -16.86
CA TYR A 66 -11.56 -7.68 -16.49
C TYR A 66 -12.14 -8.00 -15.11
N LEU A 67 -11.65 -9.05 -14.43
CA LEU A 67 -12.18 -9.54 -13.15
C LEU A 67 -13.68 -9.90 -13.24
N THR A 68 -14.07 -10.49 -14.36
CA THR A 68 -15.44 -10.97 -14.59
C THR A 68 -15.84 -11.97 -13.51
N GLU A 69 -17.07 -11.86 -13.03
CA GLU A 69 -17.65 -12.75 -12.02
C GLU A 69 -17.71 -14.23 -12.44
N GLU A 70 -17.77 -15.14 -11.49
CA GLU A 70 -17.98 -16.56 -11.77
C GLU A 70 -19.38 -16.77 -12.40
N GLY A 71 -19.40 -17.45 -13.55
CA GLY A 71 -20.61 -17.60 -14.37
C GLY A 71 -20.64 -16.71 -15.62
N GLY A 72 -19.87 -15.63 -15.64
CA GLY A 72 -19.58 -14.85 -16.84
C GLY A 72 -18.53 -15.51 -17.74
N GLU A 73 -18.22 -14.89 -18.85
CA GLU A 73 -17.16 -15.33 -19.78
C GLU A 73 -15.88 -14.53 -19.48
N PRO A 74 -14.90 -15.07 -18.70
CA PRO A 74 -13.67 -14.37 -18.40
C PRO A 74 -12.80 -14.19 -19.66
N VAL A 75 -12.22 -13.02 -19.82
CA VAL A 75 -11.29 -12.71 -20.92
C VAL A 75 -9.86 -12.83 -20.37
N GLY A 76 -9.08 -13.68 -21.03
CA GLY A 76 -7.66 -13.82 -20.70
C GLY A 76 -6.77 -13.13 -21.71
N ASP A 77 -5.63 -12.58 -21.26
CA ASP A 77 -4.66 -11.93 -22.14
C ASP A 77 -3.23 -12.08 -21.59
N PHE A 78 -2.25 -11.86 -22.46
CA PHE A 78 -0.86 -11.71 -22.08
C PHE A 78 -0.55 -10.29 -21.67
N THR A 79 0.15 -10.14 -20.55
CA THR A 79 0.51 -8.85 -19.97
C THR A 79 2.01 -8.69 -19.82
N ALA A 80 2.48 -7.46 -19.75
CA ALA A 80 3.85 -7.11 -19.37
C ALA A 80 3.88 -5.72 -18.75
N THR A 81 4.58 -5.56 -17.63
CA THR A 81 4.75 -4.28 -16.96
C THR A 81 6.22 -3.89 -16.89
N LEU A 82 6.57 -2.71 -17.44
CA LEU A 82 7.90 -2.11 -17.36
C LEU A 82 7.86 -0.94 -16.37
N SER A 83 8.72 -0.99 -15.36
CA SER A 83 8.78 0.03 -14.29
C SER A 83 10.23 0.44 -14.01
N PRO A 84 10.75 1.49 -14.66
CA PRO A 84 11.98 2.14 -14.27
C PRO A 84 11.74 3.07 -13.07
N GLU A 85 12.55 2.94 -12.04
CA GLU A 85 12.49 3.77 -10.83
C GLU A 85 13.82 4.48 -10.62
N ILE A 86 13.77 5.76 -10.35
CA ILE A 86 14.91 6.56 -9.94
C ILE A 86 14.62 7.20 -8.57
N ARG A 87 15.51 6.98 -7.60
CA ARG A 87 15.53 7.72 -6.33
C ARG A 87 16.80 8.53 -6.23
N GLY A 88 16.65 9.84 -6.07
CA GLY A 88 17.74 10.78 -5.88
C GLY A 88 17.73 11.36 -4.48
N TYR A 89 18.92 11.56 -3.90
CA TYR A 89 19.09 12.26 -2.63
C TYR A 89 20.26 13.23 -2.76
N TRP A 90 20.05 14.46 -2.34
CA TRP A 90 21.12 15.43 -2.19
C TRP A 90 21.35 15.68 -0.70
N LEU A 91 22.50 15.20 -0.21
CA LEU A 91 22.97 15.43 1.16
C LEU A 91 23.64 16.81 1.22
N ALA A 92 22.83 17.86 1.15
CA ALA A 92 23.31 19.24 0.99
C ALA A 92 24.22 19.65 2.15
N THR A 93 23.86 19.22 3.37
CA THR A 93 24.71 19.35 4.57
C THR A 93 24.59 18.08 5.41
N SER A 94 25.28 18.02 6.55
CA SER A 94 25.07 16.94 7.55
C SER A 94 23.73 17.02 8.27
N SER A 95 22.96 18.09 8.03
CA SER A 95 21.65 18.34 8.65
C SER A 95 20.53 18.61 7.64
N LEU A 96 20.79 18.52 6.32
CA LEU A 96 19.81 18.80 5.29
C LEU A 96 19.87 17.75 4.19
N ILE A 97 18.73 17.08 3.96
CA ILE A 97 18.49 16.10 2.90
C ILE A 97 17.40 16.65 1.98
N LEU A 98 17.66 16.67 0.69
CA LEU A 98 16.63 16.77 -0.34
C LEU A 98 16.48 15.41 -0.99
N SER A 99 15.27 14.99 -1.25
CA SER A 99 14.95 13.71 -1.88
C SER A 99 14.01 13.90 -3.05
N GLY A 100 14.10 13.00 -4.02
CA GLY A 100 13.17 12.90 -5.14
C GLY A 100 13.07 11.46 -5.60
N MET A 101 11.89 11.08 -6.03
CA MET A 101 11.60 9.77 -6.61
C MET A 101 10.71 9.97 -7.83
N ASP A 102 10.99 9.20 -8.87
CA ASP A 102 10.13 9.07 -10.03
C ASP A 102 10.11 7.60 -10.44
N ASN A 103 8.91 7.04 -10.62
CA ASN A 103 8.69 5.65 -10.94
C ASN A 103 7.55 5.52 -11.94
N PRO A 104 7.78 5.81 -13.23
CA PRO A 104 6.82 5.52 -14.28
C PRO A 104 6.64 4.01 -14.45
N GLU A 105 5.42 3.61 -14.79
CA GLU A 105 5.05 2.23 -15.01
C GLU A 105 4.20 2.12 -16.28
N PHE A 106 4.59 1.22 -17.18
CA PHE A 106 3.94 0.99 -18.46
C PHE A 106 3.38 -0.44 -18.46
N LEU A 107 2.06 -0.55 -18.39
CA LEU A 107 1.36 -1.83 -18.48
C LEU A 107 0.87 -2.04 -19.93
N ALA A 108 1.29 -3.13 -20.54
CA ALA A 108 0.90 -3.55 -21.87
C ALA A 108 0.07 -4.85 -21.80
N TYR A 109 -0.93 -4.93 -22.69
CA TYR A 109 -1.73 -6.11 -22.98
C TYR A 109 -1.54 -6.49 -24.44
N ALA A 110 -1.57 -7.78 -24.76
CA ALA A 110 -1.32 -8.24 -26.12
C ALA A 110 -2.52 -7.96 -27.06
N GLN A 111 -3.73 -8.21 -26.58
CA GLN A 111 -4.97 -8.08 -27.35
C GLN A 111 -5.86 -6.93 -26.83
N GLU A 112 -5.97 -6.77 -25.51
CA GLU A 112 -6.84 -5.80 -24.85
C GLU A 112 -6.20 -4.41 -24.81
N ASP A 113 -6.17 -3.73 -25.97
CA ASP A 113 -5.54 -2.41 -26.11
C ASP A 113 -6.10 -1.36 -25.16
N ALA A 114 -7.40 -1.44 -24.83
CA ALA A 114 -8.08 -0.54 -23.92
C ALA A 114 -7.55 -0.61 -22.48
N LEU A 115 -6.95 -1.73 -22.10
CA LEU A 115 -6.33 -1.94 -20.77
C LEU A 115 -4.85 -1.51 -20.71
N ARG A 116 -4.25 -1.08 -21.82
CA ARG A 116 -2.88 -0.55 -21.83
C ARG A 116 -2.85 0.79 -21.13
N THR A 117 -2.02 0.90 -20.13
CA THR A 117 -2.03 2.06 -19.25
C THR A 117 -0.63 2.52 -18.87
N PHE A 118 -0.57 3.79 -18.51
CA PHE A 118 0.58 4.43 -17.92
C PHE A 118 0.23 4.86 -16.49
N SER A 119 1.07 4.52 -15.54
CA SER A 119 0.99 4.95 -14.15
C SER A 119 2.28 5.68 -13.79
N ASN A 120 2.25 6.56 -12.80
CA ASN A 120 3.46 7.18 -12.28
C ASN A 120 3.37 7.40 -10.78
N SER A 121 4.50 7.28 -10.11
CA SER A 121 4.68 7.68 -8.72
C SER A 121 5.81 8.69 -8.66
N PHE A 122 5.47 9.93 -8.37
CA PHE A 122 6.43 11.01 -8.22
C PHE A 122 6.42 11.53 -6.78
N SER A 123 7.58 11.84 -6.21
CA SER A 123 7.64 12.57 -4.97
C SER A 123 8.91 13.43 -4.87
N VAL A 124 8.79 14.53 -4.14
CA VAL A 124 9.92 15.38 -3.73
C VAL A 124 9.79 15.68 -2.25
N GLY A 125 10.91 15.66 -1.56
CA GLY A 125 10.92 15.89 -0.13
C GLY A 125 12.15 16.67 0.35
N LEU A 126 11.96 17.32 1.47
CA LEU A 126 12.99 18.01 2.22
C LEU A 126 12.97 17.54 3.66
N ARG A 127 14.13 17.28 4.23
CA ARG A 127 14.28 17.02 5.64
C ARG A 127 15.44 17.79 6.23
N TRP A 128 15.16 18.56 7.28
CA TRP A 128 16.13 19.43 7.95
C TRP A 128 16.20 19.16 9.45
N LEU A 129 17.41 18.89 9.94
CA LEU A 129 17.68 18.77 11.37
C LEU A 129 18.14 20.14 11.90
N ALA A 130 17.22 20.93 12.44
CA ALA A 130 17.48 22.19 13.07
C ALA A 130 17.93 22.01 14.52
N LEU A 131 18.87 22.83 14.96
CA LEU A 131 19.35 22.86 16.35
C LEU A 131 19.72 21.48 16.92
N ARG A 132 20.07 20.51 16.07
CA ARG A 132 20.41 19.11 16.40
C ARG A 132 19.31 18.31 17.09
N ARG A 133 18.11 18.84 17.22
CA ARG A 133 16.98 18.21 17.94
C ARG A 133 15.65 18.31 17.25
N PHE A 134 15.47 19.30 16.39
CA PHE A 134 14.22 19.50 15.67
C PHE A 134 14.38 18.98 14.26
N SER A 135 13.63 17.94 13.92
CA SER A 135 13.56 17.39 12.57
C SER A 135 12.30 17.93 11.91
N LEU A 136 12.49 18.82 10.93
CA LEU A 136 11.41 19.30 10.06
C LEU A 136 11.45 18.49 8.77
N SER A 137 10.30 18.08 8.27
CA SER A 137 10.20 17.53 6.92
C SER A 137 8.99 18.07 6.20
N GLY A 138 9.10 18.14 4.89
CA GLY A 138 8.02 18.38 3.96
C GLY A 138 8.18 17.43 2.78
N GLU A 139 7.07 16.88 2.30
CA GLU A 139 7.01 16.01 1.13
C GLU A 139 5.78 16.39 0.31
N TYR A 140 5.97 16.48 -0.99
CA TYR A 140 4.93 16.53 -1.99
C TYR A 140 4.96 15.20 -2.75
N HIS A 141 3.80 14.63 -3.05
CA HIS A 141 3.69 13.46 -3.90
C HIS A 141 2.54 13.60 -4.90
N ASP A 142 2.71 12.92 -6.03
CA ASP A 142 1.73 12.77 -7.09
C ASP A 142 1.81 11.30 -7.54
N LEU A 143 0.79 10.54 -7.18
CA LEU A 143 0.70 9.10 -7.40
C LEU A 143 -0.49 8.85 -8.31
N SER A 144 -0.23 8.34 -9.52
CA SER A 144 -1.28 7.94 -10.45
C SER A 144 -1.09 6.48 -10.79
N HIS A 145 -2.02 5.64 -10.38
CA HIS A 145 -1.97 4.20 -10.60
C HIS A 145 -3.22 3.71 -11.32
N VAL A 146 -3.02 2.73 -12.17
CA VAL A 146 -4.10 1.98 -12.78
C VAL A 146 -4.09 0.58 -12.19
N ARG A 147 -5.00 0.35 -11.29
CA ARG A 147 -5.08 -0.91 -10.54
C ARG A 147 -6.47 -1.09 -9.95
N ARG A 148 -6.67 -2.21 -9.31
CA ARG A 148 -7.76 -2.39 -8.36
C ARG A 148 -7.44 -1.56 -7.11
N SER A 149 -8.05 -0.40 -6.99
CA SER A 149 -7.74 0.56 -5.91
C SER A 149 -8.21 0.10 -4.56
N LEU A 150 -9.38 -0.49 -4.52
CA LEU A 150 -10.04 -0.97 -3.32
C LEU A 150 -10.31 -2.46 -3.43
N SER A 151 -10.36 -3.14 -2.30
CA SER A 151 -10.72 -4.57 -2.26
C SER A 151 -12.13 -4.85 -2.79
N GLU A 152 -12.98 -3.84 -2.81
CA GLU A 152 -14.37 -3.88 -3.25
C GLU A 152 -14.53 -3.78 -4.76
N LEU A 153 -13.66 -3.00 -5.42
CA LEU A 153 -13.74 -2.77 -6.86
C LEU A 153 -13.27 -3.99 -7.65
N ASP A 154 -14.11 -4.47 -8.57
CA ASP A 154 -13.84 -5.62 -9.42
C ASP A 154 -13.08 -5.25 -10.69
N GLN A 155 -13.17 -3.99 -11.09
CA GLN A 155 -12.49 -3.47 -12.26
C GLN A 155 -11.25 -2.65 -11.88
N LYS A 156 -10.31 -2.57 -12.83
CA LYS A 156 -9.17 -1.66 -12.71
C LYS A 156 -9.65 -0.25 -12.99
N ILE A 157 -9.34 0.64 -12.08
CA ILE A 157 -9.59 2.07 -12.23
C ILE A 157 -8.26 2.83 -12.13
N ARG A 158 -8.25 4.05 -12.61
CA ARG A 158 -7.17 4.99 -12.31
C ARG A 158 -7.48 5.67 -10.98
N ASP A 159 -6.60 5.49 -10.02
CA ASP A 159 -6.59 6.27 -8.78
C ASP A 159 -5.42 7.26 -8.81
N THR A 160 -5.71 8.51 -8.54
CA THR A 160 -4.71 9.58 -8.43
C THR A 160 -4.76 10.15 -7.02
N GLU A 161 -3.62 10.17 -6.35
CA GLU A 161 -3.44 10.80 -5.05
C GLU A 161 -2.40 11.89 -5.18
N VAL A 162 -2.81 13.15 -4.97
CA VAL A 162 -1.89 14.30 -4.89
C VAL A 162 -1.91 14.82 -3.50
N GLY A 163 -0.74 14.90 -2.86
CA GLY A 163 -0.72 15.29 -1.46
C GLY A 163 0.55 15.97 -1.00
N GLU A 164 0.39 16.62 0.14
CA GLU A 164 1.46 17.31 0.85
C GLU A 164 1.47 16.84 2.30
N THR A 165 2.65 16.59 2.83
CA THR A 165 2.85 16.24 4.24
C THR A 165 3.91 17.14 4.82
N ALA A 166 3.65 17.68 6.00
CA ALA A 166 4.63 18.43 6.80
C ALA A 166 4.74 17.80 8.18
N SER A 167 5.95 17.71 8.71
CA SER A 167 6.16 17.24 10.07
C SER A 167 7.21 18.02 10.84
N LEU A 168 7.02 18.07 12.15
CA LEU A 168 7.96 18.65 13.10
C LEU A 168 8.13 17.66 14.26
N PHE A 169 9.34 17.13 14.43
CA PHE A 169 9.70 16.26 15.53
C PHE A 169 10.76 16.90 16.42
N PHE A 170 10.56 16.78 17.72
CA PHE A 170 11.61 17.02 18.72
C PHE A 170 12.24 15.70 19.11
N GLU A 171 13.53 15.55 18.85
CA GLU A 171 14.31 14.32 19.11
C GLU A 171 15.21 14.52 20.33
N THR A 172 15.09 13.64 21.32
CA THR A 172 15.98 13.63 22.46
C THR A 172 17.26 12.82 22.18
N PRO A 173 18.38 13.09 22.86
CA PRO A 173 19.61 12.29 22.70
C PRO A 173 19.40 10.79 23.06
N ARG A 174 18.40 10.49 23.87
CA ARG A 174 18.05 9.11 24.25
C ARG A 174 17.19 8.40 23.21
N GLY A 175 16.78 9.10 22.12
CA GLY A 175 15.99 8.54 21.02
C GLY A 175 14.49 8.50 21.28
N THR A 176 14.00 9.24 22.26
CA THR A 176 12.58 9.57 22.38
C THR A 176 12.29 10.71 21.40
N ALA A 177 11.17 10.65 20.70
CA ALA A 177 10.74 11.73 19.83
C ALA A 177 9.26 12.05 20.08
N ILE A 178 8.91 13.31 19.97
CA ILE A 178 7.52 13.79 20.00
C ILE A 178 7.37 14.68 18.77
N GLY A 179 6.31 14.49 18.02
CA GLY A 179 6.12 15.22 16.78
C GLY A 179 4.67 15.47 16.42
N PHE A 180 4.50 16.49 15.58
CA PHE A 180 3.27 16.81 14.92
C PHE A 180 3.42 16.53 13.43
N VAL A 181 2.40 15.94 12.83
CA VAL A 181 2.32 15.67 11.40
C VAL A 181 1.01 16.26 10.89
N GLY A 182 1.07 17.02 9.81
CA GLY A 182 -0.10 17.46 9.06
C GLY A 182 0.01 16.97 7.65
N ALA A 183 -1.09 16.52 7.06
CA ALA A 183 -1.15 16.15 5.66
C ALA A 183 -2.48 16.56 5.04
N THR A 184 -2.43 16.86 3.74
CA THR A 184 -3.60 17.05 2.90
C THR A 184 -3.40 16.21 1.65
N ASN A 185 -4.42 15.43 1.26
CA ASN A 185 -4.40 14.58 0.08
C ASN A 185 -5.69 14.76 -0.70
N ASP A 186 -5.58 14.96 -2.00
CA ASP A 186 -6.67 14.96 -2.96
C ASP A 186 -6.68 13.61 -3.68
N TYR A 187 -7.76 12.86 -3.55
CA TYR A 187 -8.00 11.57 -4.21
C TYR A 187 -8.95 11.75 -5.37
N ARG A 188 -8.60 11.21 -6.53
CA ARG A 188 -9.43 11.18 -7.74
C ARG A 188 -9.46 9.79 -8.33
N TYR A 189 -10.62 9.38 -8.78
CA TYR A 189 -10.87 8.05 -9.34
C TYR A 189 -11.49 8.17 -10.72
N GLU A 190 -10.91 7.47 -11.69
CA GLU A 190 -11.39 7.46 -13.08
C GLU A 190 -11.56 6.02 -13.55
N ASP A 191 -12.71 5.72 -14.16
CA ASP A 191 -12.94 4.45 -14.83
C ASP A 191 -12.08 4.36 -16.10
N ILE A 192 -11.39 3.23 -16.31
CA ILE A 192 -10.54 3.01 -17.48
C ILE A 192 -11.35 2.47 -18.64
N VAL A 193 -12.35 1.65 -18.38
CA VAL A 193 -13.21 1.04 -19.37
C VAL A 193 -14.52 1.81 -19.45
N SER A 194 -14.57 2.77 -20.38
CA SER A 194 -15.81 3.48 -20.68
C SER A 194 -16.71 2.61 -21.54
N GLY A 195 -17.71 2.02 -20.96
CA GLY A 195 -18.73 1.23 -21.68
C GLY A 195 -20.16 1.50 -21.22
N ALA A 196 -20.35 2.01 -20.03
CA ALA A 196 -21.66 2.42 -19.53
C ALA A 196 -21.77 3.95 -19.54
N PRO A 197 -22.82 4.52 -20.15
CA PRO A 197 -22.94 5.97 -20.36
C PRO A 197 -23.12 6.81 -19.11
N ASP A 198 -23.39 6.22 -17.96
CA ASP A 198 -23.80 6.92 -16.74
C ASP A 198 -23.04 6.48 -15.46
N ASP A 199 -21.96 5.67 -15.57
CA ASP A 199 -21.30 5.11 -14.39
C ASP A 199 -20.18 6.02 -13.90
N LEU A 200 -20.54 7.09 -13.20
CA LEU A 200 -19.66 7.95 -12.40
C LEU A 200 -19.30 7.30 -11.03
N TYR A 201 -19.41 5.97 -10.90
CA TYR A 201 -19.26 5.30 -9.59
C TYR A 201 -17.89 5.51 -8.98
N ALA A 202 -16.81 5.37 -9.75
CA ALA A 202 -15.48 5.59 -9.23
C ALA A 202 -15.29 7.04 -8.75
N GLN A 203 -15.77 8.03 -9.51
CA GLN A 203 -15.69 9.45 -9.16
C GLN A 203 -16.48 9.81 -7.90
N SER A 204 -17.45 8.99 -7.49
CA SER A 204 -18.17 9.20 -6.23
C SER A 204 -17.27 9.14 -5.00
N LEU A 205 -16.06 8.61 -5.15
CA LEU A 205 -15.03 8.53 -4.12
C LEU A 205 -14.00 9.67 -4.17
N ASP A 206 -14.12 10.59 -5.15
CA ASP A 206 -13.25 11.76 -5.23
C ASP A 206 -13.43 12.61 -3.97
N ARG A 207 -12.32 12.84 -3.29
CA ARG A 207 -12.36 13.53 -1.99
C ARG A 207 -11.04 14.17 -1.65
N ARG A 208 -11.11 15.10 -0.74
CA ARG A 208 -9.97 15.65 -0.02
C ARG A 208 -9.93 15.09 1.40
N GLU A 209 -8.75 14.71 1.83
CA GLU A 209 -8.48 14.27 3.21
C GLU A 209 -7.48 15.22 3.86
N ASP A 210 -7.91 15.93 4.90
CA ASP A 210 -7.04 16.74 5.75
C ASP A 210 -6.79 16.01 7.07
N SER A 211 -5.54 15.89 7.51
CA SER A 211 -5.21 15.19 8.74
C SER A 211 -4.21 15.92 9.60
N ALA A 212 -4.34 15.73 10.91
CA ALA A 212 -3.38 16.18 11.91
C ALA A 212 -3.10 15.06 12.90
N ALA A 213 -1.83 14.81 13.20
CA ALA A 213 -1.42 13.77 14.12
C ALA A 213 -0.43 14.28 15.17
N LEU A 214 -0.57 13.74 16.39
CA LEU A 214 0.43 13.80 17.44
C LEU A 214 1.04 12.41 17.60
N GLU A 215 2.35 12.34 17.49
CA GLU A 215 3.09 11.10 17.56
C GLU A 215 4.15 11.14 18.66
N VAL A 216 4.26 10.07 19.43
CA VAL A 216 5.25 9.90 20.49
C VAL A 216 5.99 8.60 20.25
N TYR A 217 7.31 8.66 20.21
CA TYR A 217 8.19 7.50 20.11
C TYR A 217 9.08 7.43 21.34
N TYR A 218 9.03 6.31 22.02
CA TYR A 218 9.86 6.05 23.20
C TYR A 218 10.80 4.88 22.93
N ARG A 219 12.11 5.13 22.98
CA ARG A 219 13.13 4.08 22.80
C ARG A 219 13.16 3.16 24.01
N VAL A 220 12.84 1.89 23.78
CA VAL A 220 12.83 0.85 24.84
C VAL A 220 14.14 0.08 24.85
N PHE A 221 14.64 -0.28 23.67
CA PHE A 221 15.92 -0.96 23.46
C PHE A 221 16.77 -0.16 22.48
N SER A 222 18.01 -0.59 22.25
CA SER A 222 18.97 0.14 21.42
C SER A 222 18.43 0.59 20.05
N ARG A 223 17.44 -0.11 19.51
CA ARG A 223 16.85 0.17 18.18
C ARG A 223 15.33 -0.03 18.10
N SER A 224 14.66 -0.36 19.21
CA SER A 224 13.22 -0.57 19.24
C SER A 224 12.51 0.59 19.92
N HIS A 225 11.35 0.95 19.40
CA HIS A 225 10.56 2.06 19.92
C HIS A 225 9.13 1.59 20.18
N PHE A 226 8.61 1.87 21.36
CA PHE A 226 7.18 2.01 21.53
C PHE A 226 6.73 3.32 20.90
N PHE A 227 5.60 3.31 20.25
CA PHE A 227 4.97 4.53 19.76
C PHE A 227 3.52 4.59 20.18
N SER A 228 3.01 5.81 20.24
CA SER A 228 1.60 6.13 20.38
C SER A 228 1.28 7.27 19.46
N THR A 229 0.13 7.19 18.81
CA THR A 229 -0.32 8.17 17.82
C THR A 229 -1.77 8.50 18.07
N VAL A 230 -2.11 9.78 17.99
CA VAL A 230 -3.47 10.27 17.91
C VAL A 230 -3.60 10.99 16.58
N VAL A 231 -4.55 10.59 15.76
CA VAL A 231 -4.81 11.19 14.45
C VAL A 231 -6.23 11.71 14.42
N TRP A 232 -6.41 12.94 14.03
CA TRP A 232 -7.67 13.49 13.58
C TRP A 232 -7.66 13.58 12.06
N ARG A 233 -8.80 13.26 11.41
CA ARG A 233 -8.92 13.34 9.95
C ARG A 233 -10.30 13.84 9.55
N ARG A 234 -10.33 14.69 8.55
CA ARG A 234 -11.52 15.20 7.87
C ARG A 234 -11.54 14.66 6.45
N TYR A 235 -12.71 14.23 6.01
CA TYR A 235 -12.98 13.73 4.66
C TYR A 235 -14.06 14.62 4.04
N ASP A 236 -13.72 15.28 2.94
CA ASP A 236 -14.63 16.15 2.19
C ASP A 236 -14.72 15.64 0.75
N PHE A 237 -15.91 15.18 0.35
CA PHE A 237 -16.16 14.63 -0.96
C PHE A 237 -16.41 15.72 -1.99
N ALA A 238 -15.89 15.53 -3.23
CA ALA A 238 -15.80 16.59 -4.21
C ALA A 238 -17.14 16.95 -4.85
N TYR A 239 -18.08 16.02 -4.89
CA TYR A 239 -19.37 16.20 -5.58
C TYR A 239 -20.51 16.32 -4.57
N ALA A 240 -21.52 17.15 -4.91
CA ALA A 240 -22.69 17.35 -4.07
C ALA A 240 -23.47 16.04 -3.86
N GLU A 241 -23.51 15.19 -4.89
CA GLU A 241 -24.14 13.87 -4.85
C GLU A 241 -23.43 12.90 -3.91
N SER A 242 -22.14 13.12 -3.64
CA SER A 242 -21.32 12.31 -2.73
C SER A 242 -21.14 12.95 -1.36
N SER A 243 -21.62 14.17 -1.13
CA SER A 243 -21.41 14.91 0.13
C SER A 243 -22.01 14.23 1.38
N TRP A 244 -22.95 13.29 1.19
CA TRP A 244 -23.44 12.43 2.26
C TRP A 244 -22.38 11.49 2.84
N ARG A 245 -21.22 11.38 2.17
CA ARG A 245 -20.03 10.63 2.58
C ARG A 245 -19.04 11.47 3.38
N ASP A 246 -19.27 12.77 3.53
CA ASP A 246 -18.42 13.63 4.36
C ASP A 246 -18.36 13.11 5.79
N ALA A 247 -17.17 13.11 6.36
CA ALA A 247 -16.95 12.50 7.66
C ALA A 247 -15.78 13.12 8.43
N THR A 248 -15.75 12.83 9.71
CA THR A 248 -14.57 13.01 10.54
C THR A 248 -14.16 11.70 11.19
N SER A 249 -12.87 11.52 11.47
CA SER A 249 -12.42 10.40 12.28
C SER A 249 -11.38 10.81 13.31
N VAL A 250 -11.38 10.08 14.42
CA VAL A 250 -10.33 10.14 15.45
C VAL A 250 -9.81 8.73 15.66
N GLU A 251 -8.51 8.59 15.53
CA GLU A 251 -7.78 7.34 15.75
C GLU A 251 -6.81 7.51 16.91
N VAL A 252 -6.80 6.56 17.83
CA VAL A 252 -5.79 6.44 18.88
C VAL A 252 -5.15 5.08 18.74
N SER A 253 -3.87 5.05 18.43
CA SER A 253 -3.13 3.80 18.25
C SER A 253 -1.82 3.79 19.00
N GLY A 254 -1.30 2.60 19.24
CA GLY A 254 -0.01 2.39 19.85
C GLY A 254 0.60 1.07 19.41
N GLY A 255 1.91 0.99 19.52
CA GLY A 255 2.59 -0.20 19.02
C GLY A 255 4.06 -0.26 19.32
N LEU A 256 4.68 -1.28 18.74
CA LEU A 256 6.10 -1.55 18.85
C LEU A 256 6.72 -1.56 17.46
N ARG A 257 7.73 -0.74 17.27
CA ARG A 257 8.59 -0.78 16.09
C ARG A 257 9.95 -1.33 16.49
N PHE A 258 10.37 -2.36 15.80
CA PHE A 258 11.63 -3.02 16.10
C PHE A 258 12.40 -3.30 14.80
N PRO A 259 13.54 -2.62 14.59
CA PRO A 259 14.57 -3.23 13.79
C PRO A 259 15.29 -4.20 14.72
N LEU A 260 14.97 -5.47 14.70
CA LEU A 260 15.74 -6.46 15.42
C LEU A 260 17.13 -6.59 14.80
N VAL A 261 18.12 -6.58 15.67
CA VAL A 261 19.50 -6.81 15.28
C VAL A 261 19.57 -8.16 14.56
N GLY A 262 19.69 -8.11 13.25
CA GLY A 262 20.08 -9.21 12.39
C GLY A 262 19.01 -10.15 11.88
N ARG A 263 17.88 -10.40 12.55
CA ARG A 263 16.96 -11.48 12.16
C ARG A 263 15.48 -11.10 12.01
N ALA A 264 14.98 -10.13 12.77
CA ALA A 264 13.61 -9.69 12.63
C ALA A 264 13.52 -8.16 12.60
N ARG A 265 12.54 -7.63 11.88
CA ARG A 265 12.21 -6.21 11.79
C ARG A 265 10.73 -6.09 11.54
N GLY A 266 10.12 -5.03 12.01
CA GLY A 266 8.72 -4.80 11.72
C GLY A 266 8.08 -3.78 12.63
N THR A 267 6.79 -3.65 12.43
CA THR A 267 5.91 -2.81 13.23
C THR A 267 4.67 -3.63 13.59
N VAL A 268 4.24 -3.51 14.82
CA VAL A 268 2.97 -4.05 15.30
C VAL A 268 2.23 -2.91 15.95
N SER A 269 1.02 -2.60 15.51
CA SER A 269 0.17 -1.58 16.09
C SER A 269 -1.26 -2.06 16.26
N PHE A 270 -1.89 -1.55 17.31
CA PHE A 270 -3.31 -1.71 17.61
C PHE A 270 -3.85 -0.36 18.04
N GLY A 271 -5.10 -0.12 17.74
CA GLY A 271 -5.75 1.13 18.08
C GLY A 271 -7.25 1.02 18.13
N TRP A 272 -7.86 2.16 18.38
CA TRP A 272 -9.29 2.38 18.31
C TRP A 272 -9.54 3.56 17.39
N LYS A 273 -10.50 3.42 16.50
CA LYS A 273 -10.93 4.48 15.58
C LYS A 273 -12.42 4.73 15.77
N SER A 274 -12.78 6.00 15.92
CA SER A 274 -14.13 6.52 15.73
C SER A 274 -14.15 7.19 14.37
N PHE A 275 -15.14 6.86 13.57
CA PHE A 275 -15.38 7.42 12.26
C PHE A 275 -16.83 7.82 12.18
N ASP A 276 -17.07 9.13 12.12
CA ASP A 276 -18.37 9.75 12.32
C ASP A 276 -18.80 10.44 11.03
N PRO A 277 -19.84 9.90 10.33
CA PRO A 277 -20.47 10.57 9.18
C PRO A 277 -21.07 11.90 9.56
N ASP A 278 -21.00 12.89 8.66
CA ASP A 278 -21.76 14.14 8.83
C ASP A 278 -23.26 13.93 8.62
N SER A 279 -23.63 12.94 7.81
CA SER A 279 -25.00 12.54 7.56
C SER A 279 -25.57 11.75 8.74
N PRO A 280 -26.64 12.22 9.44
CA PRO A 280 -27.19 11.55 10.62
C PRO A 280 -27.86 10.20 10.32
N ASP A 281 -28.17 9.92 9.05
CA ASP A 281 -28.84 8.70 8.61
C ASP A 281 -27.85 7.55 8.38
N ARG A 282 -26.55 7.79 8.52
CA ARG A 282 -25.49 6.79 8.29
C ARG A 282 -24.95 6.22 9.58
N THR A 283 -24.59 4.95 9.53
CA THR A 283 -24.05 4.24 10.69
C THR A 283 -22.60 4.65 10.94
N PRO A 284 -22.24 5.17 12.13
CA PRO A 284 -20.86 5.46 12.47
C PRO A 284 -20.06 4.15 12.68
N PHE A 285 -18.74 4.22 12.47
CA PHE A 285 -17.86 3.15 12.89
C PHE A 285 -17.16 3.52 14.20
N ALA A 286 -17.18 2.59 15.16
CA ALA A 286 -16.34 2.69 16.34
C ALA A 286 -15.78 1.31 16.66
N GLY A 287 -14.47 1.13 16.49
CA GLY A 287 -13.92 -0.21 16.59
C GLY A 287 -12.41 -0.29 16.68
N LEU A 288 -11.96 -1.51 16.92
CA LEU A 288 -10.54 -1.85 16.92
C LEU A 288 -9.99 -1.74 15.50
N ILE A 289 -8.80 -1.17 15.41
CA ILE A 289 -7.96 -1.15 14.20
C ILE A 289 -6.62 -1.82 14.52
N ALA A 290 -5.99 -2.39 13.50
CA ALA A 290 -4.71 -3.07 13.64
C ALA A 290 -3.89 -2.96 12.35
N ALA A 291 -2.58 -2.81 12.49
CA ALA A 291 -1.64 -2.98 11.40
C ALA A 291 -0.36 -3.64 11.89
N THR A 292 0.05 -4.67 11.18
CA THR A 292 1.25 -5.44 11.51
C THR A 292 2.00 -5.75 10.23
N ASP A 293 3.30 -5.51 10.24
CA ASP A 293 4.24 -5.98 9.23
C ASP A 293 5.50 -6.45 9.93
N VAL A 294 5.76 -7.74 9.92
CA VAL A 294 6.89 -8.37 10.60
C VAL A 294 7.64 -9.26 9.64
N PHE A 295 8.88 -8.91 9.38
CA PHE A 295 9.84 -9.72 8.66
C PHE A 295 10.77 -10.44 9.64
N PHE A 296 10.92 -11.73 9.46
CA PHE A 296 11.80 -12.58 10.28
C PHE A 296 12.62 -13.52 9.38
N ARG A 297 13.92 -13.68 9.71
CA ARG A 297 14.80 -14.61 9.01
C ARG A 297 15.42 -15.63 9.95
N ALA A 298 15.24 -16.91 9.64
CA ALA A 298 15.80 -18.04 10.38
C ALA A 298 16.53 -18.98 9.40
N GLY A 299 17.87 -18.94 9.41
CA GLY A 299 18.68 -19.77 8.55
C GLY A 299 18.36 -19.57 7.06
N ARG A 300 17.81 -20.61 6.45
CA ARG A 300 17.40 -20.61 5.02
C ARG A 300 15.98 -20.10 4.80
N PHE A 301 15.25 -19.77 5.85
CA PHE A 301 13.87 -19.29 5.75
C PHE A 301 13.81 -17.79 6.03
N ALA A 302 12.98 -17.09 5.30
CA ALA A 302 12.56 -15.75 5.61
C ALA A 302 11.02 -15.69 5.57
N PHE A 303 10.42 -15.11 6.60
CA PHE A 303 8.99 -14.97 6.76
C PHE A 303 8.63 -13.49 6.70
N ASN A 304 7.52 -13.17 6.08
CA ASN A 304 6.83 -11.89 6.23
C ASN A 304 5.41 -12.18 6.69
N LEU A 305 5.00 -11.55 7.79
CA LEU A 305 3.66 -11.66 8.35
C LEU A 305 3.06 -10.26 8.43
N GLY A 306 1.88 -10.10 7.89
CA GLY A 306 1.08 -8.88 7.97
C GLY A 306 -0.30 -9.18 8.52
N LEU A 307 -0.86 -8.23 9.27
CA LEU A 307 -2.27 -8.22 9.70
C LEU A 307 -2.77 -6.79 9.54
N HIS A 308 -4.01 -6.65 9.12
CA HIS A 308 -4.67 -5.35 9.05
C HIS A 308 -6.13 -5.46 9.48
N ARG A 309 -6.65 -4.38 10.01
CA ARG A 309 -8.07 -4.15 10.24
C ARG A 309 -8.31 -2.64 10.28
N ASP A 310 -9.14 -2.15 9.37
CA ASP A 310 -9.60 -0.76 9.34
C ASP A 310 -10.96 -0.68 8.64
N ASN A 311 -11.62 0.48 8.70
CA ASN A 311 -12.76 0.80 7.87
C ASN A 311 -12.32 1.62 6.65
N GLU A 312 -12.95 1.35 5.50
CA GLU A 312 -12.72 2.00 4.22
C GLU A 312 -14.05 2.47 3.63
N PHE A 313 -14.05 3.56 2.85
CA PHE A 313 -15.26 3.97 2.13
C PHE A 313 -15.65 2.93 1.10
N SER A 314 -16.95 2.61 1.07
CA SER A 314 -17.53 1.79 0.01
C SER A 314 -17.85 2.64 -1.20
N TYR A 315 -17.60 2.14 -2.41
CA TYR A 315 -18.07 2.80 -3.61
C TYR A 315 -19.52 2.47 -3.94
N ILE A 316 -20.09 1.43 -3.33
CA ILE A 316 -21.50 1.05 -3.47
C ILE A 316 -22.36 2.11 -2.80
N GLU A 317 -23.33 2.66 -3.51
CA GLU A 317 -24.18 3.74 -3.01
C GLU A 317 -25.00 3.37 -1.76
N THR A 318 -25.35 2.09 -1.62
CA THR A 318 -26.12 1.59 -0.48
C THR A 318 -25.31 1.38 0.78
N ALA A 319 -23.97 1.29 0.66
CA ALA A 319 -23.07 1.09 1.79
C ALA A 319 -22.17 2.31 1.97
N TYR A 320 -22.10 2.83 3.18
CA TYR A 320 -21.25 3.97 3.50
C TYR A 320 -19.79 3.59 3.62
N TYR A 321 -19.51 2.48 4.31
CA TYR A 321 -18.18 1.93 4.48
C TYR A 321 -18.24 0.39 4.59
N TYR A 322 -17.10 -0.20 4.46
CA TYR A 322 -16.88 -1.60 4.87
C TYR A 322 -15.72 -1.69 5.85
N VAL A 323 -15.68 -2.76 6.62
CA VAL A 323 -14.56 -3.09 7.49
C VAL A 323 -13.72 -4.15 6.80
N ASP A 324 -12.50 -3.77 6.42
CA ASP A 324 -11.50 -4.69 5.88
C ASP A 324 -10.66 -5.27 7.01
N SER A 325 -10.63 -6.59 7.09
CA SER A 325 -9.83 -7.33 8.06
C SER A 325 -9.10 -8.46 7.36
N GLY A 326 -7.80 -8.51 7.50
CA GLY A 326 -7.04 -9.51 6.77
C GLY A 326 -5.67 -9.81 7.33
N GLY A 327 -5.02 -10.76 6.67
CA GLY A 327 -3.67 -11.16 7.00
C GLY A 327 -2.90 -11.66 5.80
N ARG A 328 -1.59 -11.49 5.88
CA ARG A 328 -0.63 -11.95 4.88
C ARG A 328 0.41 -12.82 5.55
N ALA A 329 0.77 -13.92 4.90
CA ALA A 329 1.92 -14.73 5.24
C ALA A 329 2.75 -14.99 4.00
N ALA A 330 4.04 -14.67 4.01
CA ALA A 330 4.94 -14.99 2.94
C ALA A 330 6.18 -15.72 3.48
N LEU A 331 6.59 -16.76 2.75
CA LEU A 331 7.74 -17.59 3.06
C LEU A 331 8.71 -17.59 1.88
N SER A 332 9.96 -17.22 2.14
CA SER A 332 11.05 -17.43 1.18
C SER A 332 11.96 -18.55 1.69
N PHE A 333 12.13 -19.60 0.91
CA PHE A 333 13.03 -20.70 1.21
C PHE A 333 14.25 -20.66 0.28
N TYR A 334 15.43 -20.43 0.87
CA TYR A 334 16.71 -20.36 0.15
C TYR A 334 17.33 -21.75 0.01
N LEU A 335 17.23 -22.34 -1.17
CA LEU A 335 17.78 -23.66 -1.50
C LEU A 335 19.31 -23.59 -1.61
N PHE A 336 19.80 -22.64 -2.42
CA PHE A 336 21.23 -22.36 -2.67
C PHE A 336 21.46 -20.85 -2.57
N GLY A 337 22.71 -20.42 -2.67
CA GLY A 337 23.05 -18.99 -2.55
C GLY A 337 22.32 -18.07 -3.54
N SER A 338 21.94 -18.60 -4.69
CA SER A 338 21.27 -17.87 -5.78
C SER A 338 19.80 -18.24 -6.01
N LEU A 339 19.34 -19.42 -5.58
CA LEU A 339 17.98 -19.90 -5.80
C LEU A 339 17.17 -19.87 -4.51
N ARG A 340 15.97 -19.31 -4.58
CA ARG A 340 14.95 -19.39 -3.53
C ARG A 340 13.59 -19.75 -4.13
N ILE A 341 12.72 -20.28 -3.32
CA ILE A 341 11.29 -20.46 -3.61
C ILE A 341 10.53 -19.49 -2.70
N ASP A 342 9.67 -18.69 -3.30
CA ASP A 342 8.77 -17.80 -2.61
C ASP A 342 7.36 -18.40 -2.62
N LEU A 343 6.69 -18.38 -1.46
CA LEU A 343 5.31 -18.76 -1.27
C LEU A 343 4.60 -17.59 -0.57
N GLY A 344 3.40 -17.27 -1.00
CA GLY A 344 2.57 -16.22 -0.41
C GLY A 344 1.14 -16.71 -0.19
N PHE A 345 0.53 -16.21 0.85
CA PHE A 345 -0.87 -16.37 1.15
C PHE A 345 -1.40 -15.07 1.73
N ASP A 346 -2.44 -14.52 1.11
CA ASP A 346 -3.18 -13.36 1.59
C ASP A 346 -4.63 -13.78 1.84
N TYR A 347 -5.20 -13.32 2.93
CA TYR A 347 -6.60 -13.52 3.31
C TYR A 347 -7.21 -12.18 3.67
N GLY A 348 -8.41 -11.89 3.20
CA GLY A 348 -9.19 -10.69 3.51
C GLY A 348 -10.67 -11.03 3.73
N ARG A 349 -11.30 -10.30 4.62
CA ARG A 349 -12.73 -10.32 4.89
C ARG A 349 -13.25 -8.90 4.92
N LEU A 350 -14.16 -8.59 4.01
CA LEU A 350 -14.85 -7.30 3.93
C LEU A 350 -16.25 -7.47 4.49
N VAL A 351 -16.63 -6.63 5.43
CA VAL A 351 -17.96 -6.65 6.05
C VAL A 351 -18.62 -5.29 5.86
N TYR A 352 -19.74 -5.28 5.18
CA TYR A 352 -20.59 -4.11 4.93
C TYR A 352 -21.70 -4.09 5.96
N PRO A 353 -21.73 -3.13 6.89
CA PRO A 353 -22.70 -3.15 8.00
C PRO A 353 -24.10 -2.70 7.61
N GLU A 354 -24.25 -2.03 6.45
CA GLU A 354 -25.54 -1.54 5.98
C GLU A 354 -26.19 -2.51 4.99
N PRO A 355 -27.54 -2.65 5.01
CA PRO A 355 -28.25 -3.47 4.02
C PRO A 355 -28.04 -2.95 2.60
N GLY A 356 -27.87 -3.86 1.66
CA GLY A 356 -27.74 -3.57 0.23
C GLY A 356 -28.77 -4.27 -0.61
N LEU A 357 -29.14 -3.67 -1.75
CA LEU A 357 -29.97 -4.27 -2.79
C LEU A 357 -29.06 -4.76 -3.91
N TYR A 358 -29.15 -6.04 -4.21
CA TYR A 358 -28.36 -6.72 -5.23
C TYR A 358 -29.28 -7.39 -6.26
N TRP A 359 -28.74 -7.82 -7.38
CA TRP A 359 -29.51 -8.44 -8.45
C TRP A 359 -29.01 -9.87 -8.70
N ASP A 360 -29.93 -10.84 -8.67
CA ASP A 360 -29.68 -12.23 -8.98
C ASP A 360 -30.55 -12.62 -10.16
N ASP A 361 -29.97 -12.86 -11.32
CA ASP A 361 -30.66 -13.12 -12.59
C ASP A 361 -31.85 -12.16 -12.89
N GLY A 362 -31.63 -10.86 -12.58
CA GLY A 362 -32.64 -9.82 -12.75
C GLY A 362 -33.70 -9.75 -11.64
N VAL A 363 -33.56 -10.52 -10.58
CA VAL A 363 -34.43 -10.50 -9.39
C VAL A 363 -33.72 -9.71 -8.28
N PRO A 364 -34.38 -8.70 -7.69
CA PRO A 364 -33.78 -7.95 -6.58
C PRO A 364 -33.71 -8.77 -5.32
N VAL A 365 -32.53 -8.84 -4.69
CA VAL A 365 -32.25 -9.53 -3.44
C VAL A 365 -31.70 -8.53 -2.43
N VAL A 366 -32.33 -8.47 -1.25
CA VAL A 366 -31.83 -7.66 -0.13
C VAL A 366 -30.89 -8.51 0.71
N VAL A 367 -29.69 -8.02 0.93
CA VAL A 367 -28.69 -8.63 1.82
C VAL A 367 -28.49 -7.67 3.00
N ASP A 368 -28.82 -8.13 4.22
CA ASP A 368 -28.76 -7.28 5.44
C ASP A 368 -27.34 -6.82 5.77
N SER A 369 -26.37 -7.69 5.51
CA SER A 369 -24.94 -7.37 5.64
C SER A 369 -24.19 -8.20 4.61
N ARG A 370 -23.58 -7.51 3.64
CA ARG A 370 -22.69 -8.19 2.69
C ARG A 370 -21.39 -8.56 3.36
N GLU A 371 -20.92 -9.75 3.08
CA GLU A 371 -19.64 -10.26 3.52
C GLU A 371 -18.90 -10.90 2.34
N ASP A 372 -17.73 -10.35 2.04
CA ASP A 372 -16.83 -10.88 1.02
C ASP A 372 -15.63 -11.53 1.69
N VAL A 373 -15.31 -12.74 1.31
CA VAL A 373 -14.07 -13.43 1.70
C VAL A 373 -13.18 -13.56 0.49
N GLN A 374 -11.97 -13.05 0.60
CA GLN A 374 -10.99 -13.11 -0.48
C GLN A 374 -9.70 -13.77 -0.01
N TRP A 375 -9.07 -14.51 -0.90
CA TRP A 375 -7.76 -15.07 -0.67
C TRP A 375 -6.94 -15.11 -1.95
N ASN A 376 -5.63 -14.99 -1.77
CA ASN A 376 -4.67 -15.09 -2.84
C ASN A 376 -3.53 -16.03 -2.43
N VAL A 377 -3.21 -16.98 -3.28
CA VAL A 377 -2.06 -17.87 -3.12
C VAL A 377 -1.07 -17.56 -4.22
N SER A 378 0.19 -17.37 -3.84
CA SER A 378 1.27 -17.16 -4.79
C SER A 378 2.42 -18.15 -4.56
N ALA A 379 3.05 -18.59 -5.63
CA ALA A 379 4.22 -19.46 -5.56
C ALA A 379 5.14 -19.23 -6.75
N GLY A 380 6.46 -19.32 -6.52
CA GLY A 380 7.41 -19.28 -7.63
C GLY A 380 8.88 -19.34 -7.23
N PRO A 381 9.74 -19.85 -8.13
CA PRO A 381 11.18 -19.81 -7.97
C PRO A 381 11.73 -18.44 -8.33
N VAL A 382 12.75 -18.00 -7.60
CA VAL A 382 13.50 -16.78 -7.87
C VAL A 382 14.99 -17.09 -7.90
N VAL A 383 15.65 -16.74 -8.99
CA VAL A 383 17.08 -16.93 -9.18
C VAL A 383 17.79 -15.59 -9.19
N ARG A 384 18.80 -15.44 -8.38
CA ARG A 384 19.72 -14.31 -8.44
C ARG A 384 20.89 -14.67 -9.38
N VAL A 385 20.87 -14.09 -10.58
CA VAL A 385 21.91 -14.32 -11.59
C VAL A 385 23.20 -13.59 -11.22
N SER A 386 23.07 -12.38 -10.66
CA SER A 386 24.21 -11.57 -10.20
C SER A 386 23.86 -10.80 -8.92
N GLY A 387 24.80 -9.96 -8.44
CA GLY A 387 24.52 -9.03 -7.34
C GLY A 387 23.45 -7.98 -7.65
N THR A 388 23.10 -7.82 -8.93
CA THR A 388 22.23 -6.76 -9.46
C THR A 388 20.99 -7.30 -10.18
N ILE A 389 21.03 -8.56 -10.69
CA ILE A 389 19.96 -9.15 -11.52
C ILE A 389 19.25 -10.27 -10.75
N GLY A 390 17.94 -10.14 -10.65
CA GLY A 390 17.02 -11.18 -10.19
C GLY A 390 16.05 -11.57 -11.29
N LEU A 391 15.80 -12.88 -11.45
CA LEU A 391 14.79 -13.44 -12.35
C LEU A 391 13.85 -14.32 -11.53
N GLY A 392 12.59 -14.33 -11.85
CA GLY A 392 11.62 -15.21 -11.17
C GLY A 392 10.46 -15.59 -12.05
N LEU A 393 9.83 -16.69 -11.68
CA LEU A 393 8.51 -17.08 -12.15
C LEU A 393 7.52 -16.87 -11.01
N THR A 394 6.26 -16.65 -11.33
CA THR A 394 5.19 -16.54 -10.37
C THR A 394 3.92 -17.20 -10.90
N TYR A 395 3.22 -17.87 -10.01
CA TYR A 395 1.85 -18.29 -10.17
C TYR A 395 1.04 -17.63 -9.07
N ASN A 396 -0.08 -17.01 -9.41
CA ASN A 396 -1.03 -16.44 -8.47
C ASN A 396 -2.41 -17.00 -8.75
N LEU A 397 -3.11 -17.35 -7.68
CA LEU A 397 -4.53 -17.72 -7.70
C LEU A 397 -5.28 -16.81 -6.73
N TYR A 398 -6.12 -15.95 -7.28
CA TYR A 398 -7.00 -15.07 -6.52
C TYR A 398 -8.43 -15.59 -6.60
N THR A 399 -9.13 -15.56 -5.46
CA THR A 399 -10.55 -15.94 -5.35
C THR A 399 -11.23 -14.99 -4.37
N ARG A 400 -12.41 -14.55 -4.72
CA ARG A 400 -13.35 -13.87 -3.83
C ARG A 400 -14.68 -14.60 -3.86
N THR A 401 -15.27 -14.81 -2.68
CA THR A 401 -16.62 -15.32 -2.50
C THR A 401 -17.44 -14.35 -1.67
N SER A 402 -18.70 -14.17 -2.02
CA SER A 402 -19.62 -13.23 -1.39
C SER A 402 -20.94 -13.91 -1.02
N ASN A 403 -21.63 -13.41 0.02
CA ASN A 403 -23.01 -13.75 0.28
C ASN A 403 -24.02 -12.93 -0.55
N ALA A 404 -23.52 -11.95 -1.34
CA ALA A 404 -24.32 -11.23 -2.31
C ALA A 404 -24.08 -11.80 -3.72
N PRO A 405 -25.12 -11.95 -4.55
CA PRO A 405 -24.97 -12.46 -5.91
C PRO A 405 -24.15 -11.52 -6.79
N GLY A 406 -23.42 -12.08 -7.76
CA GLY A 406 -22.65 -11.31 -8.74
C GLY A 406 -21.27 -10.83 -8.26
N TYR A 407 -20.78 -11.33 -7.12
CA TYR A 407 -19.50 -10.87 -6.54
C TYR A 407 -18.45 -11.97 -6.39
N ASP A 408 -18.72 -13.18 -6.83
CA ASP A 408 -17.74 -14.26 -6.83
C ASP A 408 -16.77 -14.10 -8.00
N ILE A 409 -15.46 -14.14 -7.72
CA ILE A 409 -14.40 -13.94 -8.73
C ILE A 409 -13.34 -15.01 -8.58
N ARG A 410 -12.84 -15.48 -9.72
CA ARG A 410 -11.64 -16.29 -9.82
C ARG A 410 -10.70 -15.76 -10.89
N GLN A 411 -9.42 -15.63 -10.56
CA GLN A 411 -8.38 -15.18 -11.47
C GLN A 411 -7.11 -16.00 -11.25
N GLU A 412 -6.50 -16.44 -12.32
CA GLU A 412 -5.20 -17.13 -12.32
C GLU A 412 -4.20 -16.34 -13.15
N PHE A 413 -3.00 -16.19 -12.62
CA PHE A 413 -1.91 -15.54 -13.33
C PHE A 413 -0.66 -16.41 -13.31
N ILE A 414 -0.05 -16.61 -14.47
CA ILE A 414 1.25 -17.27 -14.60
C ILE A 414 2.19 -16.32 -15.34
N GLY A 415 3.29 -15.96 -14.72
CA GLY A 415 4.20 -15.00 -15.31
C GLY A 415 5.63 -15.09 -14.83
N ALA A 416 6.44 -14.18 -15.34
CA ALA A 416 7.84 -14.03 -15.02
C ALA A 416 8.16 -12.56 -14.67
N PHE A 417 9.25 -12.36 -13.96
CA PHE A 417 9.76 -11.03 -13.69
C PHE A 417 11.29 -10.97 -13.75
N VAL A 418 11.78 -9.78 -14.08
CA VAL A 418 13.18 -9.41 -14.06
C VAL A 418 13.35 -8.15 -13.23
N THR A 419 14.30 -8.15 -12.31
CA THR A 419 14.66 -6.95 -11.54
C THR A 419 16.14 -6.66 -11.75
N TYR A 420 16.46 -5.42 -12.08
CA TYR A 420 17.82 -4.95 -12.20
C TYR A 420 18.04 -3.74 -11.27
N GLU A 421 18.95 -3.89 -10.31
CA GLU A 421 19.36 -2.83 -9.38
C GLU A 421 20.80 -2.43 -9.69
N PHE A 422 21.01 -1.18 -10.12
CA PHE A 422 22.33 -0.61 -10.42
C PHE A 422 23.22 -0.45 -9.19
#